data_d274831ae9b80312ceef1f223495bf37
#
_entry.id   d274831ae9b80312ceef1f223495bf37
#
_cell.length_a   1.000
_cell.length_b   1.000
_cell.length_c   1.000
_cell.angle_alpha   90.00
_cell.angle_beta   90.00
_cell.angle_gamma   90.00
#
_symmetry.space_group_name_H-M   'P 1'
#
loop_
_entity.id
_entity.type
_entity.pdbx_description
1 polymer ?
#
loop_
_entity_poly.entity_id
_entity_poly.type
_entity_poly.pdbx_seq_one_letter_code
_entity_poly.pdbx_strand_id
1 'polypeptide(L)'
;MEQPLSEHICKNCGNHFNGFYCNVCGEKVILPADRSFKTFINSILLAVTLADTRFIKTIWLIVRKPGGLSKEFAEGRRIKYLKPLSLFFVLNLLYFLFPSIQIFSASLTTQINSFQGKMALSTVASKMINIGIESVNSFAILYNQKTSGLAKMLVIVFVVIVSLPLNLIYRKKNRYFTDHVGLSVELVCFNLLIIIIMTLVLNIFGLGKYISEDILTGMTVTLNLYFLVRSARTFYEERPFMMVLKSVLMIGVLRISIEAYRAILFYVTIATL
;
A
#
# COMPACT_ATOMS: atom_id res chain seq x y z
N MET A 1 -13.92 -25.29 -27.32
CA MET A 1 -12.51 -25.05 -26.98
C MET A 1 -11.82 -26.39 -27.06
N GLU A 2 -11.17 -26.67 -28.17
CA GLU A 2 -10.44 -27.94 -28.36
C GLU A 2 -9.20 -27.93 -27.48
N GLN A 3 -9.10 -28.91 -26.60
CA GLN A 3 -7.89 -29.16 -25.83
C GLN A 3 -6.83 -29.67 -26.78
N PRO A 4 -5.63 -29.13 -26.82
CA PRO A 4 -4.55 -29.75 -27.59
C PRO A 4 -4.19 -31.07 -26.91
N LEU A 5 -4.66 -32.17 -27.53
CA LEU A 5 -4.26 -33.53 -27.19
C LEU A 5 -2.85 -33.87 -27.73
N SER A 6 -2.12 -32.87 -28.25
CA SER A 6 -0.78 -33.06 -28.77
C SER A 6 0.27 -33.02 -27.67
N GLU A 7 1.16 -33.98 -27.69
CA GLU A 7 2.37 -33.97 -26.86
C GLU A 7 3.26 -32.79 -27.24
N HIS A 8 3.70 -32.05 -26.24
CA HIS A 8 4.56 -30.88 -26.39
C HIS A 8 5.90 -31.09 -25.68
N ILE A 9 6.98 -30.64 -26.31
CA ILE A 9 8.29 -30.53 -25.66
C ILE A 9 8.42 -29.13 -25.11
N CYS A 10 8.62 -29.00 -23.80
CA CYS A 10 8.79 -27.71 -23.14
C CYS A 10 10.07 -27.03 -23.63
N LYS A 11 9.95 -25.81 -24.16
CA LYS A 11 11.10 -25.06 -24.66
C LYS A 11 12.01 -24.55 -23.53
N ASN A 12 11.51 -24.51 -22.28
CA ASN A 12 12.29 -24.06 -21.14
C ASN A 12 13.06 -25.17 -20.43
N CYS A 13 12.44 -26.34 -20.19
CA CYS A 13 13.06 -27.43 -19.43
C CYS A 13 13.21 -28.73 -20.19
N GLY A 14 12.79 -28.82 -21.47
CA GLY A 14 12.88 -30.03 -22.29
C GLY A 14 11.91 -31.16 -21.95
N ASN A 15 11.06 -31.00 -20.93
CA ASN A 15 10.12 -32.02 -20.50
C ASN A 15 8.98 -32.23 -21.51
N HIS A 16 8.60 -33.49 -21.73
CA HIS A 16 7.44 -33.87 -22.53
C HIS A 16 6.18 -33.77 -21.70
N PHE A 17 5.15 -33.12 -22.21
CA PHE A 17 3.88 -32.92 -21.47
C PHE A 17 2.70 -32.75 -22.43
N ASN A 18 1.50 -33.00 -21.90
CA ASN A 18 0.24 -32.81 -22.60
C ASN A 18 -0.49 -31.63 -21.96
N GLY A 19 -1.10 -30.76 -22.78
CA GLY A 19 -1.89 -29.61 -22.30
C GLY A 19 -1.21 -28.27 -22.52
N PHE A 20 -1.77 -27.21 -21.90
CA PHE A 20 -1.36 -25.82 -22.14
C PHE A 20 -0.17 -25.36 -21.30
N TYR A 21 0.19 -26.07 -20.25
CA TYR A 21 1.27 -25.70 -19.33
C TYR A 21 2.14 -26.90 -19.01
N CYS A 22 3.44 -26.70 -19.02
CA CYS A 22 4.40 -27.71 -18.60
C CYS A 22 4.18 -28.06 -17.13
N ASN A 23 4.03 -29.36 -16.84
CA ASN A 23 3.80 -29.87 -15.47
C ASN A 23 5.05 -29.79 -14.57
N VAL A 24 6.24 -29.58 -15.15
CA VAL A 24 7.51 -29.47 -14.41
C VAL A 24 7.87 -28.02 -14.09
N CYS A 25 7.84 -27.11 -15.08
CA CYS A 25 8.30 -25.73 -14.90
C CYS A 25 7.19 -24.67 -15.04
N GLY A 26 5.96 -25.07 -15.39
CA GLY A 26 4.82 -24.14 -15.54
C GLY A 26 4.83 -23.31 -16.82
N GLU A 27 5.77 -23.52 -17.74
CA GLU A 27 5.85 -22.78 -19.01
C GLU A 27 4.61 -23.00 -19.86
N LYS A 28 4.03 -21.91 -20.39
CA LYS A 28 2.83 -21.95 -21.24
C LYS A 28 3.20 -22.26 -22.69
N VAL A 29 2.43 -23.13 -23.32
CA VAL A 29 2.49 -23.33 -24.79
C VAL A 29 1.94 -22.07 -25.46
N ILE A 30 2.77 -21.43 -26.28
CA ILE A 30 2.39 -20.25 -27.04
C ILE A 30 1.66 -20.68 -28.30
N LEU A 31 0.36 -20.46 -28.36
CA LEU A 31 -0.47 -20.72 -29.53
C LEU A 31 -0.37 -19.55 -30.54
N PRO A 32 -0.63 -19.78 -31.83
CA PRO A 32 -0.68 -18.71 -32.84
C PRO A 32 -1.63 -17.59 -32.47
N ALA A 33 -2.76 -17.89 -31.82
CA ALA A 33 -3.72 -16.92 -31.33
C ALA A 33 -3.14 -15.99 -30.22
N ASP A 34 -2.22 -16.50 -29.41
CA ASP A 34 -1.55 -15.70 -28.36
C ASP A 34 -0.62 -14.61 -28.96
N ARG A 35 -0.17 -14.81 -30.20
CA ARG A 35 0.72 -13.88 -30.95
C ARG A 35 -0.05 -12.85 -31.80
N SER A 36 -1.37 -12.91 -31.81
CA SER A 36 -2.15 -11.95 -32.59
C SER A 36 -2.02 -10.54 -32.00
N PHE A 37 -2.00 -9.53 -32.88
CA PHE A 37 -1.95 -8.12 -32.47
C PHE A 37 -3.12 -7.76 -31.55
N LYS A 38 -4.30 -8.34 -31.80
CA LYS A 38 -5.49 -8.17 -30.96
C LYS A 38 -5.26 -8.69 -29.54
N THR A 39 -4.64 -9.88 -29.39
CA THR A 39 -4.30 -10.44 -28.06
C THR A 39 -3.24 -9.61 -27.36
N PHE A 40 -2.24 -9.10 -28.10
CA PHE A 40 -1.23 -8.19 -27.59
C PHE A 40 -1.84 -6.88 -27.08
N ILE A 41 -2.68 -6.23 -27.87
CA ILE A 41 -3.40 -5.00 -27.44
C ILE A 41 -4.32 -5.28 -26.27
N ASN A 42 -5.08 -6.37 -26.27
CA ASN A 42 -5.92 -6.76 -25.16
C ASN A 42 -5.09 -7.00 -23.88
N SER A 43 -3.91 -7.59 -23.99
CA SER A 43 -3.00 -7.78 -22.84
C SER A 43 -2.50 -6.46 -22.29
N ILE A 44 -2.17 -5.49 -23.15
CA ILE A 44 -1.82 -4.13 -22.74
C ILE A 44 -3.03 -3.43 -22.12
N LEU A 45 -4.20 -3.49 -22.76
CA LEU A 45 -5.42 -2.89 -22.23
C LEU A 45 -5.81 -3.48 -20.88
N LEU A 46 -5.71 -4.80 -20.71
CA LEU A 46 -5.95 -5.47 -19.42
C LEU A 46 -4.92 -5.06 -18.35
N ALA A 47 -3.67 -4.84 -18.75
CA ALA A 47 -2.65 -4.35 -17.82
C ALA A 47 -2.86 -2.88 -17.43
N VAL A 48 -3.36 -2.06 -18.35
CA VAL A 48 -3.53 -0.60 -18.15
C VAL A 48 -4.92 -0.25 -17.60
N THR A 49 -5.98 -1.00 -17.98
CA THR A 49 -7.37 -0.62 -17.67
C THR A 49 -7.89 -1.08 -16.32
N LEU A 50 -7.06 -1.69 -15.44
CA LEU A 50 -7.56 -2.19 -14.14
C LEU A 50 -8.80 -3.11 -14.28
N ALA A 51 -9.13 -3.54 -15.50
CA ALA A 51 -10.30 -4.34 -15.83
C ALA A 51 -10.13 -5.83 -15.49
N ASP A 52 -9.07 -6.18 -14.77
CA ASP A 52 -8.97 -7.51 -14.17
C ASP A 52 -10.07 -7.66 -13.12
N THR A 53 -10.99 -8.57 -13.34
CA THR A 53 -12.04 -8.92 -12.38
C THR A 53 -11.47 -9.25 -10.99
N ARG A 54 -10.20 -9.64 -10.92
CA ARG A 54 -9.46 -9.87 -9.67
C ARG A 54 -9.21 -8.57 -8.90
N PHE A 55 -8.95 -7.46 -9.60
CA PHE A 55 -8.74 -6.14 -8.96
C PHE A 55 -9.98 -5.73 -8.19
N ILE A 56 -11.15 -5.71 -8.85
CA ILE A 56 -12.41 -5.33 -8.22
C ILE A 56 -12.78 -6.30 -7.08
N LYS A 57 -12.61 -7.61 -7.29
CA LYS A 57 -12.83 -8.62 -6.25
C LYS A 57 -11.89 -8.43 -5.05
N THR A 58 -10.65 -8.03 -5.28
CA THR A 58 -9.67 -7.80 -4.20
C THR A 58 -10.02 -6.55 -3.40
N ILE A 59 -10.37 -5.45 -4.06
CA ILE A 59 -10.84 -4.22 -3.39
C ILE A 59 -12.09 -4.52 -2.56
N TRP A 60 -13.07 -5.21 -3.14
CA TRP A 60 -14.29 -5.57 -2.44
C TRP A 60 -14.02 -6.45 -1.21
N LEU A 61 -13.08 -7.41 -1.32
CA LEU A 61 -12.67 -8.25 -0.20
C LEU A 61 -12.06 -7.42 0.93
N ILE A 62 -11.12 -6.51 0.62
CA ILE A 62 -10.43 -5.67 1.62
C ILE A 62 -11.44 -4.80 2.37
N VAL A 63 -12.40 -4.21 1.67
CA VAL A 63 -13.41 -3.34 2.30
C VAL A 63 -14.42 -4.14 3.13
N ARG A 64 -14.93 -5.25 2.58
CA ARG A 64 -16.00 -6.03 3.24
C ARG A 64 -15.49 -6.96 4.33
N LYS A 65 -14.29 -7.53 4.14
CA LYS A 65 -13.69 -8.52 5.05
C LYS A 65 -12.20 -8.22 5.27
N PRO A 66 -11.87 -7.13 5.99
CA PRO A 66 -10.47 -6.81 6.32
C PRO A 66 -9.72 -8.00 6.93
N GLY A 67 -8.45 -8.15 6.53
CA GLY A 67 -7.63 -9.33 6.87
C GLY A 67 -7.95 -10.58 6.04
N GLY A 68 -8.97 -10.51 5.16
CA GLY A 68 -9.37 -11.61 4.29
C GLY A 68 -8.35 -11.91 3.21
N LEU A 69 -7.81 -10.88 2.58
CA LEU A 69 -6.78 -11.03 1.55
C LEU A 69 -5.54 -11.70 2.13
N SER A 70 -5.05 -11.20 3.27
CA SER A 70 -3.90 -11.76 3.97
C SER A 70 -4.14 -13.21 4.40
N LYS A 71 -5.36 -13.54 4.85
CA LYS A 71 -5.74 -14.92 5.20
C LYS A 71 -5.68 -15.85 3.99
N GLU A 72 -6.28 -15.47 2.86
CA GLU A 72 -6.25 -16.27 1.63
C GLU A 72 -4.80 -16.55 1.17
N PHE A 73 -3.93 -15.53 1.23
CA PHE A 73 -2.54 -15.68 0.82
C PHE A 73 -1.70 -16.52 1.80
N ALA A 74 -1.91 -16.38 3.12
CA ALA A 74 -1.25 -17.18 4.14
C ALA A 74 -1.66 -18.65 4.05
N GLU A 75 -2.90 -18.94 3.67
CA GLU A 75 -3.43 -20.28 3.47
C GLU A 75 -3.15 -20.85 2.05
N GLY A 76 -2.38 -20.14 1.23
CA GLY A 76 -1.95 -20.61 -0.10
C GLY A 76 -2.97 -20.41 -1.24
N ARG A 77 -4.15 -19.81 -0.98
CA ARG A 77 -5.18 -19.55 -2.01
C ARG A 77 -4.92 -18.24 -2.74
N ARG A 78 -4.09 -18.27 -3.77
CA ARG A 78 -3.52 -17.07 -4.42
C ARG A 78 -4.12 -16.72 -5.79
N ILE A 79 -4.95 -17.61 -6.37
CA ILE A 79 -5.41 -17.48 -7.77
C ILE A 79 -6.56 -16.47 -7.91
N LYS A 80 -7.43 -16.37 -6.92
CA LYS A 80 -8.69 -15.60 -6.99
C LYS A 80 -8.49 -14.09 -6.91
N TYR A 81 -7.39 -13.63 -6.29
CA TYR A 81 -7.16 -12.24 -5.92
C TYR A 81 -5.83 -11.75 -6.47
N LEU A 82 -5.69 -10.44 -6.59
CA LEU A 82 -4.40 -9.82 -6.87
C LEU A 82 -3.44 -10.04 -5.71
N LYS A 83 -2.16 -10.19 -6.04
CA LYS A 83 -1.10 -10.21 -5.01
C LYS A 83 -1.14 -8.90 -4.22
N PRO A 84 -1.07 -8.94 -2.87
CA PRO A 84 -1.14 -7.73 -2.03
C PRO A 84 -0.16 -6.64 -2.46
N LEU A 85 1.07 -7.02 -2.78
CA LEU A 85 2.10 -6.08 -3.22
C LEU A 85 1.79 -5.45 -4.59
N SER A 86 1.22 -6.21 -5.54
CA SER A 86 0.80 -5.66 -6.84
C SER A 86 -0.34 -4.65 -6.68
N LEU A 87 -1.32 -4.95 -5.81
CA LEU A 87 -2.40 -4.03 -5.48
C LEU A 87 -1.85 -2.75 -4.82
N PHE A 88 -0.89 -2.89 -3.90
CA PHE A 88 -0.22 -1.76 -3.25
C PHE A 88 0.40 -0.80 -4.29
N PHE A 89 1.16 -1.31 -5.24
CA PHE A 89 1.78 -0.45 -6.26
C PHE A 89 0.74 0.28 -7.12
N VAL A 90 -0.34 -0.39 -7.50
CA VAL A 90 -1.43 0.25 -8.27
C VAL A 90 -2.11 1.35 -7.47
N LEU A 91 -2.50 1.08 -6.22
CA LEU A 91 -3.15 2.07 -5.36
C LEU A 91 -2.21 3.21 -4.98
N ASN A 92 -0.92 2.92 -4.75
CA ASN A 92 0.09 3.93 -4.49
C ASN A 92 0.28 4.88 -5.69
N LEU A 93 0.32 4.34 -6.91
CA LEU A 93 0.35 5.16 -8.11
C LEU A 93 -0.89 6.06 -8.22
N LEU A 94 -2.09 5.50 -8.03
CA LEU A 94 -3.34 6.25 -8.07
C LEU A 94 -3.38 7.35 -7.00
N TYR A 95 -2.96 7.06 -5.77
CA TYR A 95 -2.88 8.04 -4.68
C TYR A 95 -2.02 9.25 -5.05
N PHE A 96 -0.87 9.04 -5.66
CA PHE A 96 0.03 10.12 -6.04
C PHE A 96 -0.33 10.83 -7.36
N LEU A 97 -1.28 10.30 -8.12
CA LEU A 97 -1.88 11.02 -9.26
C LEU A 97 -2.94 12.05 -8.80
N PHE A 98 -3.56 11.84 -7.63
CA PHE A 98 -4.61 12.72 -7.08
C PHE A 98 -4.20 13.28 -5.70
N PRO A 99 -3.25 14.22 -5.62
CA PRO A 99 -2.61 14.62 -4.36
C PRO A 99 -3.41 15.66 -3.58
N SER A 100 -4.65 15.39 -3.20
CA SER A 100 -5.45 16.35 -2.41
C SER A 100 -5.28 16.16 -0.89
N ILE A 101 -5.14 14.93 -0.41
CA ILE A 101 -4.93 14.61 1.02
C ILE A 101 -3.59 13.90 1.16
N GLN A 102 -2.59 14.60 1.70
CA GLN A 102 -1.23 14.07 1.83
C GLN A 102 -0.98 13.52 3.24
N ILE A 103 -1.23 12.22 3.44
CA ILE A 103 -0.92 11.55 4.71
C ILE A 103 0.54 11.08 4.77
N PHE A 104 1.05 10.56 3.66
CA PHE A 104 2.40 9.97 3.58
C PHE A 104 3.51 11.00 3.27
N SER A 105 3.20 12.20 2.82
CA SER A 105 4.15 13.30 2.73
C SER A 105 3.77 14.38 3.74
N ALA A 106 4.75 14.99 4.37
CA ALA A 106 4.55 16.13 5.26
C ALA A 106 5.31 17.33 4.72
N SER A 107 4.63 18.47 4.64
CA SER A 107 5.27 19.75 4.26
C SER A 107 6.35 20.12 5.27
N LEU A 108 7.30 20.97 4.87
CA LEU A 108 8.32 21.48 5.78
C LEU A 108 7.70 22.14 7.02
N THR A 109 6.65 22.91 6.83
CA THR A 109 5.90 23.57 7.93
C THR A 109 5.33 22.54 8.91
N THR A 110 4.75 21.46 8.40
CA THR A 110 4.22 20.38 9.24
C THR A 110 5.33 19.68 10.04
N GLN A 111 6.50 19.48 9.44
CA GLN A 111 7.65 18.87 10.12
C GLN A 111 8.23 19.76 11.21
N ILE A 112 8.36 21.06 10.97
CA ILE A 112 8.86 22.04 11.95
C ILE A 112 7.90 22.14 13.15
N ASN A 113 6.58 22.01 12.93
CA ASN A 113 5.56 22.06 13.97
C ASN A 113 5.31 20.69 14.65
N SER A 114 6.00 19.63 14.23
CA SER A 114 5.89 18.30 14.83
C SER A 114 6.63 18.18 16.16
N PHE A 115 6.47 17.04 16.84
CA PHE A 115 7.21 16.72 18.07
C PHE A 115 8.74 16.84 17.91
N GLN A 116 9.26 16.62 16.72
CA GLN A 116 10.69 16.74 16.40
C GLN A 116 11.10 18.13 15.88
N GLY A 117 10.20 19.12 15.98
CA GLY A 117 10.35 20.42 15.35
C GLY A 117 11.65 21.15 15.66
N LYS A 118 12.15 21.10 16.90
CA LYS A 118 13.43 21.73 17.27
C LYS A 118 14.63 21.11 16.54
N MET A 119 14.68 19.78 16.44
CA MET A 119 15.74 19.08 15.69
C MET A 119 15.59 19.31 14.19
N ALA A 120 14.37 19.30 13.68
CA ALA A 120 14.10 19.59 12.29
C ALA A 120 14.58 21.01 11.90
N LEU A 121 14.31 22.00 12.74
CA LEU A 121 14.68 23.40 12.49
C LEU A 121 16.21 23.57 12.41
N SER A 122 16.96 23.00 13.35
CA SER A 122 18.43 23.06 13.34
C SER A 122 19.02 22.36 12.11
N THR A 123 18.48 21.20 11.74
CA THR A 123 18.90 20.46 10.56
C THR A 123 18.63 21.23 9.27
N VAL A 124 17.45 21.86 9.17
CA VAL A 124 17.09 22.70 8.03
C VAL A 124 18.01 23.91 7.92
N ALA A 125 18.25 24.62 9.04
CA ALA A 125 19.12 25.79 9.05
C ALA A 125 20.56 25.45 8.57
N SER A 126 21.13 24.37 9.09
CA SER A 126 22.44 23.88 8.66
C SER A 126 22.48 23.52 7.17
N LYS A 127 21.41 22.87 6.66
CA LYS A 127 21.32 22.49 5.25
C LYS A 127 21.19 23.72 4.34
N MET A 128 20.35 24.71 4.73
CA MET A 128 20.18 25.96 3.98
C MET A 128 21.52 26.69 3.79
N ILE A 129 22.32 26.79 4.86
CA ILE A 129 23.67 27.38 4.80
C ILE A 129 24.54 26.62 3.80
N ASN A 130 24.55 25.28 3.87
CA ASN A 130 25.42 24.45 3.03
C ASN A 130 25.09 24.53 1.53
N ILE A 131 23.80 24.76 1.17
CA ILE A 131 23.38 24.87 -0.24
C ILE A 131 23.22 26.33 -0.71
N GLY A 132 23.48 27.29 0.17
CA GLY A 132 23.47 28.75 -0.18
C GLY A 132 22.07 29.30 -0.39
N ILE A 133 21.03 28.75 0.23
CA ILE A 133 19.65 29.24 0.16
C ILE A 133 19.35 30.08 1.40
N GLU A 134 19.15 31.38 1.24
CA GLU A 134 18.84 32.31 2.32
C GLU A 134 17.34 32.33 2.69
N SER A 135 16.47 32.10 1.70
CA SER A 135 15.00 32.15 1.92
C SER A 135 14.42 30.82 2.35
N VAL A 136 13.79 30.82 3.52
CA VAL A 136 13.03 29.65 4.04
C VAL A 136 11.91 29.23 3.08
N ASN A 137 11.26 30.17 2.41
CA ASN A 137 10.20 29.85 1.45
C ASN A 137 10.74 29.11 0.22
N SER A 138 11.88 29.54 -0.32
CA SER A 138 12.53 28.86 -1.45
C SER A 138 12.97 27.45 -1.06
N PHE A 139 13.53 27.28 0.13
CA PHE A 139 13.89 25.97 0.67
C PHE A 139 12.65 25.07 0.88
N ALA A 140 11.54 25.62 1.40
CA ALA A 140 10.30 24.85 1.60
C ALA A 140 9.73 24.34 0.27
N ILE A 141 9.77 25.12 -0.79
CA ILE A 141 9.32 24.67 -2.14
C ILE A 141 10.17 23.48 -2.60
N LEU A 142 11.50 23.62 -2.54
CA LEU A 142 12.44 22.56 -2.93
C LEU A 142 12.26 21.30 -2.10
N TYR A 143 12.14 21.44 -0.77
CA TYR A 143 11.90 20.35 0.15
C TYR A 143 10.58 19.62 -0.17
N ASN A 144 9.47 20.37 -0.33
CA ASN A 144 8.15 19.78 -0.57
C ASN A 144 8.09 19.02 -1.90
N GLN A 145 8.72 19.53 -2.95
CA GLN A 145 8.83 18.81 -4.22
C GLN A 145 9.62 17.51 -4.08
N LYS A 146 10.78 17.56 -3.43
CA LYS A 146 11.64 16.40 -3.22
C LYS A 146 10.98 15.36 -2.34
N THR A 147 10.38 15.78 -1.22
CA THR A 147 9.65 14.90 -0.28
C THR A 147 8.49 14.19 -0.96
N SER A 148 7.69 14.90 -1.76
CA SER A 148 6.60 14.29 -2.50
C SER A 148 7.08 13.21 -3.48
N GLY A 149 8.20 13.42 -4.14
CA GLY A 149 8.84 12.41 -5.01
C GLY A 149 9.31 11.19 -4.24
N LEU A 150 10.02 11.39 -3.13
CA LEU A 150 10.55 10.30 -2.29
C LEU A 150 9.46 9.52 -1.57
N ALA A 151 8.39 10.18 -1.13
CA ALA A 151 7.27 9.53 -0.47
C ALA A 151 6.67 8.40 -1.32
N LYS A 152 6.59 8.59 -2.65
CA LYS A 152 6.08 7.57 -3.60
C LYS A 152 6.80 6.23 -3.47
N MET A 153 8.11 6.27 -3.26
CA MET A 153 8.95 5.07 -3.12
C MET A 153 8.99 4.57 -1.68
N LEU A 154 9.04 5.48 -0.71
CA LEU A 154 9.28 5.15 0.69
C LEU A 154 8.04 4.67 1.45
N VAL A 155 6.82 4.77 0.90
CA VAL A 155 5.61 4.21 1.55
C VAL A 155 5.78 2.71 1.88
N ILE A 156 6.60 1.98 1.14
CA ILE A 156 6.91 0.58 1.45
C ILE A 156 7.63 0.42 2.81
N VAL A 157 8.42 1.43 3.22
CA VAL A 157 9.07 1.45 4.54
C VAL A 157 8.02 1.53 5.66
N PHE A 158 6.95 2.29 5.44
CA PHE A 158 5.83 2.33 6.39
C PHE A 158 5.18 0.97 6.59
N VAL A 159 5.04 0.16 5.53
CA VAL A 159 4.56 -1.23 5.64
C VAL A 159 5.43 -2.04 6.61
N VAL A 160 6.75 -1.92 6.49
CA VAL A 160 7.69 -2.63 7.37
C VAL A 160 7.56 -2.13 8.81
N ILE A 161 7.51 -0.80 9.02
CA ILE A 161 7.36 -0.20 10.35
C ILE A 161 6.09 -0.72 11.04
N VAL A 162 4.95 -0.83 10.34
CA VAL A 162 3.69 -1.33 10.89
C VAL A 162 3.72 -2.84 11.13
N SER A 163 4.47 -3.61 10.33
CA SER A 163 4.53 -5.06 10.48
C SER A 163 5.21 -5.51 11.78
N LEU A 164 6.16 -4.73 12.29
CA LEU A 164 6.87 -5.04 13.53
C LEU A 164 5.96 -5.08 14.77
N PRO A 165 5.17 -4.03 15.07
CA PRO A 165 4.24 -4.08 16.19
C PRO A 165 3.10 -5.08 15.98
N LEU A 166 2.65 -5.32 14.76
CA LEU A 166 1.69 -6.40 14.49
C LEU A 166 2.27 -7.75 14.89
N ASN A 167 3.51 -8.05 14.51
CA ASN A 167 4.18 -9.27 14.93
C ASN A 167 4.32 -9.37 16.46
N LEU A 168 4.64 -8.25 17.14
CA LEU A 168 4.81 -8.23 18.59
C LEU A 168 3.47 -8.48 19.32
N ILE A 169 2.41 -7.79 18.92
CA ILE A 169 1.08 -7.86 19.57
C ILE A 169 0.39 -9.21 19.31
N TYR A 170 0.61 -9.81 18.13
CA TYR A 170 -0.01 -11.06 17.71
C TYR A 170 0.93 -12.26 17.64
N ARG A 171 2.14 -12.18 18.25
CA ARG A 171 3.18 -13.24 18.21
C ARG A 171 2.72 -14.63 18.65
N LYS A 172 1.70 -14.69 19.51
CA LYS A 172 1.14 -15.95 20.01
C LYS A 172 0.17 -16.65 19.05
N LYS A 173 -0.06 -16.10 17.88
CA LYS A 173 -1.07 -16.58 16.93
C LYS A 173 -0.55 -17.54 15.86
N ASN A 174 0.64 -18.09 16.06
CA ASN A 174 1.22 -19.08 15.15
C ASN A 174 1.24 -18.61 13.67
N ARG A 175 1.61 -17.34 13.44
CA ARG A 175 1.76 -16.73 12.12
C ARG A 175 3.23 -16.38 11.87
N TYR A 176 3.67 -16.52 10.63
CA TYR A 176 5.02 -16.11 10.23
C TYR A 176 5.12 -14.58 10.15
N PHE A 177 6.32 -14.04 10.28
CA PHE A 177 6.54 -12.60 10.09
C PHE A 177 6.03 -12.08 8.74
N THR A 178 6.22 -12.87 7.69
CA THR A 178 5.71 -12.56 6.33
C THR A 178 4.19 -12.39 6.27
N ASP A 179 3.45 -13.07 7.14
CA ASP A 179 1.99 -12.97 7.22
C ASP A 179 1.59 -11.61 7.83
N HIS A 180 2.35 -11.13 8.83
CA HIS A 180 2.17 -9.78 9.41
C HIS A 180 2.52 -8.69 8.40
N VAL A 181 3.57 -8.89 7.58
CA VAL A 181 3.89 -8.00 6.45
C VAL A 181 2.74 -7.98 5.45
N GLY A 182 2.17 -9.13 5.10
CA GLY A 182 1.00 -9.23 4.22
C GLY A 182 -0.19 -8.41 4.74
N LEU A 183 -0.50 -8.52 6.04
CA LEU A 183 -1.57 -7.74 6.67
C LEU A 183 -1.26 -6.24 6.71
N SER A 184 0.01 -5.86 6.91
CA SER A 184 0.44 -4.46 6.84
C SER A 184 0.26 -3.89 5.43
N VAL A 185 0.59 -4.66 4.39
CA VAL A 185 0.32 -4.26 2.99
C VAL A 185 -1.18 -4.07 2.78
N GLU A 186 -2.01 -5.01 3.25
CA GLU A 186 -3.47 -4.93 3.13
C GLU A 186 -4.03 -3.69 3.85
N LEU A 187 -3.54 -3.37 5.06
CA LEU A 187 -3.90 -2.15 5.80
C LEU A 187 -3.52 -0.88 5.05
N VAL A 188 -2.31 -0.83 4.47
CA VAL A 188 -1.87 0.33 3.68
C VAL A 188 -2.71 0.46 2.41
N CYS A 189 -3.02 -0.64 1.71
CA CYS A 189 -3.93 -0.64 0.57
C CYS A 189 -5.32 -0.11 0.95
N PHE A 190 -5.86 -0.51 2.09
CA PHE A 190 -7.13 -0.01 2.61
C PHE A 190 -7.09 1.50 2.87
N ASN A 191 -6.02 2.00 3.49
CA ASN A 191 -5.84 3.43 3.72
C ASN A 191 -5.70 4.22 2.41
N LEU A 192 -4.89 3.75 1.47
CA LEU A 192 -4.76 4.38 0.15
C LEU A 192 -6.11 4.45 -0.56
N LEU A 193 -6.88 3.37 -0.54
CA LEU A 193 -8.21 3.32 -1.15
C LEU A 193 -9.17 4.33 -0.51
N ILE A 194 -9.22 4.39 0.83
CA ILE A 194 -10.05 5.36 1.55
C ILE A 194 -9.69 6.78 1.17
N ILE A 195 -8.39 7.12 1.18
CA ILE A 195 -7.91 8.46 0.87
C ILE A 195 -8.27 8.84 -0.58
N ILE A 196 -8.09 7.93 -1.54
CA ILE A 196 -8.48 8.15 -2.94
C ILE A 196 -9.98 8.44 -3.01
N ILE A 197 -10.82 7.63 -2.37
CA ILE A 197 -12.28 7.82 -2.38
C ILE A 197 -12.66 9.14 -1.71
N MET A 198 -12.10 9.44 -0.53
CA MET A 198 -12.36 10.70 0.17
C MET A 198 -11.96 11.91 -0.68
N THR A 199 -10.78 11.87 -1.29
CA THR A 199 -10.30 12.92 -2.19
C THR A 199 -11.25 13.13 -3.38
N LEU A 200 -11.68 12.04 -4.03
CA LEU A 200 -12.63 12.12 -5.15
C LEU A 200 -13.97 12.71 -4.72
N VAL A 201 -14.52 12.25 -3.58
CA VAL A 201 -15.79 12.78 -3.05
C VAL A 201 -15.67 14.27 -2.71
N LEU A 202 -14.61 14.68 -2.02
CA LEU A 202 -14.38 16.08 -1.66
C LEU A 202 -14.25 16.99 -2.89
N ASN A 203 -13.58 16.53 -3.94
CA ASN A 203 -13.38 17.30 -5.16
C ASN A 203 -14.67 17.35 -6.02
N ILE A 204 -15.35 16.22 -6.20
CA ILE A 204 -16.57 16.15 -7.05
C ILE A 204 -17.70 17.01 -6.44
N PHE A 205 -17.89 16.95 -5.12
CA PHE A 205 -18.95 17.67 -4.45
C PHE A 205 -18.54 19.05 -3.91
N GLY A 206 -17.29 19.48 -4.11
CA GLY A 206 -16.78 20.75 -3.61
C GLY A 206 -16.77 20.88 -2.08
N LEU A 207 -16.80 19.76 -1.36
CA LEU A 207 -16.95 19.71 0.10
C LEU A 207 -15.66 20.06 0.86
N GLY A 208 -14.53 20.19 0.17
CA GLY A 208 -13.23 20.47 0.80
C GLY A 208 -13.18 21.75 1.64
N LYS A 209 -14.06 22.72 1.36
CA LYS A 209 -14.17 23.97 2.12
C LYS A 209 -14.97 23.83 3.43
N TYR A 210 -15.79 22.80 3.55
CA TYR A 210 -16.75 22.61 4.65
C TYR A 210 -16.31 21.55 5.66
N ILE A 211 -15.37 20.67 5.27
CA ILE A 211 -14.92 19.57 6.12
C ILE A 211 -13.56 19.94 6.73
N SER A 212 -13.54 20.06 8.06
CA SER A 212 -12.30 20.35 8.79
C SER A 212 -11.34 19.15 8.79
N GLU A 213 -10.05 19.42 9.02
CA GLU A 213 -9.02 18.38 9.14
C GLU A 213 -9.32 17.40 10.29
N ASP A 214 -9.95 17.89 11.37
CA ASP A 214 -10.34 17.05 12.51
C ASP A 214 -11.40 16.01 12.13
N ILE A 215 -12.39 16.40 11.31
CA ILE A 215 -13.41 15.48 10.81
C ILE A 215 -12.78 14.40 9.94
N LEU A 216 -11.88 14.78 9.02
CA LEU A 216 -11.15 13.83 8.16
C LEU A 216 -10.30 12.86 8.99
N THR A 217 -9.63 13.38 10.01
CA THR A 217 -8.83 12.58 10.95
C THR A 217 -9.73 11.61 11.73
N GLY A 218 -10.85 12.07 12.27
CA GLY A 218 -11.82 11.24 12.97
C GLY A 218 -12.38 10.12 12.10
N MET A 219 -12.74 10.42 10.85
CA MET A 219 -13.19 9.42 9.88
C MET A 219 -12.09 8.38 9.60
N THR A 220 -10.86 8.82 9.38
CA THR A 220 -9.72 7.93 9.12
C THR A 220 -9.45 7.01 10.32
N VAL A 221 -9.46 7.53 11.53
CA VAL A 221 -9.29 6.74 12.77
C VAL A 221 -10.41 5.70 12.90
N THR A 222 -11.65 6.09 12.67
CA THR A 222 -12.81 5.18 12.76
C THR A 222 -12.71 4.04 11.74
N LEU A 223 -12.35 4.34 10.49
CA LEU A 223 -12.19 3.34 9.44
C LEU A 223 -10.99 2.41 9.71
N ASN A 224 -9.89 2.92 10.25
CA ASN A 224 -8.77 2.10 10.68
C ASN A 224 -9.14 1.19 11.85
N LEU A 225 -9.93 1.69 12.82
CA LEU A 225 -10.44 0.87 13.91
C LEU A 225 -11.34 -0.27 13.38
N TYR A 226 -12.23 0.05 12.43
CA TYR A 226 -13.03 -0.96 11.74
C TYR A 226 -12.14 -2.02 11.08
N PHE A 227 -11.11 -1.61 10.32
CA PHE A 227 -10.18 -2.53 9.67
C PHE A 227 -9.48 -3.43 10.69
N LEU A 228 -8.93 -2.85 11.75
CA LEU A 228 -8.17 -3.57 12.78
C LEU A 228 -9.05 -4.57 13.55
N VAL A 229 -10.25 -4.17 13.96
CA VAL A 229 -11.20 -5.05 14.66
C VAL A 229 -11.61 -6.21 13.76
N ARG A 230 -11.95 -5.95 12.50
CA ARG A 230 -12.33 -6.98 11.54
C ARG A 230 -11.17 -7.91 11.20
N SER A 231 -9.96 -7.39 11.01
CA SER A 231 -8.76 -8.20 10.72
C SER A 231 -8.33 -9.03 11.92
N ALA A 232 -8.46 -8.52 13.15
CA ALA A 232 -8.21 -9.27 14.37
C ALA A 232 -9.11 -10.52 14.47
N ARG A 233 -10.36 -10.40 14.03
CA ARG A 233 -11.30 -11.54 13.95
C ARG A 233 -10.98 -12.46 12.76
N THR A 234 -10.80 -11.89 11.58
CA THR A 234 -10.72 -12.65 10.31
C THR A 234 -9.39 -13.37 10.16
N PHE A 235 -8.28 -12.69 10.48
CA PHE A 235 -6.93 -13.16 10.24
C PHE A 235 -6.29 -13.81 11.45
N TYR A 236 -6.46 -13.18 12.65
CA TYR A 236 -5.89 -13.69 13.90
C TYR A 236 -6.83 -14.56 14.73
N GLU A 237 -8.11 -14.60 14.39
CA GLU A 237 -9.11 -15.39 15.11
C GLU A 237 -9.11 -15.10 16.62
N GLU A 238 -9.04 -13.79 16.96
CA GLU A 238 -9.02 -13.32 18.33
C GLU A 238 -10.39 -13.40 19.01
N ARG A 239 -10.36 -13.53 20.34
CA ARG A 239 -11.56 -13.46 21.18
C ARG A 239 -12.12 -12.03 21.17
N PRO A 240 -13.46 -11.82 21.29
CA PRO A 240 -14.07 -10.49 21.15
C PRO A 240 -13.43 -9.39 22.00
N PHE A 241 -13.17 -9.65 23.27
CA PHE A 241 -12.55 -8.68 24.18
C PHE A 241 -11.12 -8.31 23.73
N MET A 242 -10.28 -9.30 23.46
CA MET A 242 -8.89 -9.07 23.01
C MET A 242 -8.83 -8.44 21.64
N MET A 243 -9.80 -8.71 20.78
CA MET A 243 -9.93 -8.10 19.47
C MET A 243 -10.06 -6.58 19.58
N VAL A 244 -10.96 -6.08 20.44
CA VAL A 244 -11.15 -4.64 20.65
C VAL A 244 -9.92 -4.03 21.34
N LEU A 245 -9.45 -4.62 22.41
CA LEU A 245 -8.30 -4.11 23.18
C LEU A 245 -7.04 -3.95 22.31
N LYS A 246 -6.68 -5.00 21.56
CA LYS A 246 -5.51 -4.96 20.66
C LYS A 246 -5.70 -4.00 19.50
N SER A 247 -6.93 -3.84 18.99
CA SER A 247 -7.22 -2.90 17.92
C SER A 247 -7.09 -1.44 18.38
N VAL A 248 -7.56 -1.12 19.58
CA VAL A 248 -7.38 0.22 20.17
C VAL A 248 -5.89 0.51 20.41
N LEU A 249 -5.15 -0.48 20.96
CA LEU A 249 -3.70 -0.34 21.10
C LEU A 249 -3.02 -0.09 19.76
N MET A 250 -3.42 -0.83 18.71
CA MET A 250 -2.85 -0.66 17.37
C MET A 250 -3.14 0.72 16.75
N ILE A 251 -4.25 1.38 17.07
CA ILE A 251 -4.50 2.76 16.62
C ILE A 251 -3.41 3.70 17.16
N GLY A 252 -3.09 3.61 18.46
CA GLY A 252 -1.99 4.39 19.04
C GLY A 252 -0.63 4.07 18.39
N VAL A 253 -0.37 2.80 18.14
CA VAL A 253 0.85 2.35 17.46
C VAL A 253 0.91 2.84 16.01
N LEU A 254 -0.19 2.85 15.27
CA LEU A 254 -0.26 3.41 13.92
C LEU A 254 0.08 4.90 13.91
N ARG A 255 -0.39 5.66 14.91
CA ARG A 255 -0.04 7.08 15.06
C ARG A 255 1.47 7.26 15.24
N ILE A 256 2.09 6.47 16.10
CA ILE A 256 3.54 6.50 16.29
C ILE A 256 4.27 6.06 15.02
N SER A 257 3.77 5.04 14.33
CA SER A 257 4.37 4.52 13.11
C SER A 257 4.39 5.54 11.97
N ILE A 258 3.34 6.34 11.82
CA ILE A 258 3.31 7.39 10.79
C ILE A 258 4.30 8.52 11.10
N GLU A 259 4.45 8.90 12.39
CA GLU A 259 5.43 9.91 12.79
C GLU A 259 6.87 9.38 12.59
N ALA A 260 7.13 8.11 12.93
CA ALA A 260 8.43 7.49 12.68
C ALA A 260 8.75 7.43 11.17
N TYR A 261 7.78 7.07 10.35
CA TYR A 261 7.92 7.09 8.89
C TYR A 261 8.21 8.51 8.36
N ARG A 262 7.47 9.51 8.84
CA ARG A 262 7.67 10.91 8.44
C ARG A 262 9.03 11.43 8.84
N ALA A 263 9.55 11.02 10.01
CA ALA A 263 10.91 11.33 10.44
C ALA A 263 11.95 10.75 9.49
N ILE A 264 11.82 9.45 9.12
CA ILE A 264 12.71 8.81 8.15
C ILE A 264 12.66 9.55 6.82
N LEU A 265 11.46 9.85 6.31
CA LEU A 265 11.26 10.58 5.07
C LEU A 265 11.93 11.96 5.12
N PHE A 266 11.81 12.69 6.25
CA PHE A 266 12.43 13.99 6.46
C PHE A 266 13.96 13.90 6.34
N TYR A 267 14.60 13.01 7.10
CA TYR A 267 16.06 12.88 7.07
C TYR A 267 16.58 12.43 5.70
N VAL A 268 15.88 11.48 5.06
CA VAL A 268 16.24 11.05 3.69
C VAL A 268 16.11 12.21 2.71
N THR A 269 15.05 13.04 2.81
CA THR A 269 14.87 14.21 1.96
C THR A 269 16.00 15.20 2.16
N ILE A 270 16.32 15.56 3.40
CA ILE A 270 17.41 16.50 3.72
C ILE A 270 18.77 15.96 3.24
N ALA A 271 19.03 14.67 3.40
CA ALA A 271 20.28 14.07 2.95
C ALA A 271 20.45 14.10 1.43
N THR A 272 19.34 14.03 0.68
CA THR A 272 19.34 14.00 -0.78
C THR A 272 19.16 15.37 -1.44
N LEU A 273 18.88 16.44 -0.69
CA LEU A 273 18.95 17.83 -1.12
C LEU A 273 20.39 18.33 -1.16
#